data_fbd6de240fe6f776025a985a919b65e3
#
_entry.id   fbd6de240fe6f776025a985a919b65e3
#
_cell.length_a   1.000
_cell.length_b   1.000
_cell.length_c   1.000
_cell.angle_alpha   90.00
_cell.angle_beta   90.00
_cell.angle_gamma   90.00
#
_symmetry.space_group_name_H-M   'P 1'
#
loop_
_entity.id
_entity.type
_entity.pdbx_description
1 polymer ?
#
loop_
_entity_poly.entity_id
_entity_poly.type
_entity_poly.pdbx_seq_one_letter_code
_entity_poly.pdbx_strand_id
1 'polypeptide(L)'
;LDHGFHVLQTAYPETSKQIDYKSLDCKPFKAGARVVLLKNGKARMKLMADPWRDPIRGVLSSLNGFLSIKDLLRIGLMRLSITRGKIDQLFDGSDETTLDFLQRRKLSDKAINRFFLPLFGGIFLESKLQTSERLFRFIFRMMAKGKMVLPKDGIRSVPLSIAKEVGQDNIRLGVEISRIEEKALRFRGEAHRFDLVIKAFSEPTDEDGKHVWTIHFDAPSSPMRSKHILLNSNLIDSSSIVSHVAVPSDVQPSYAPSGRSLVTATVVGDRAKEMGFETRESVEQAVRNDLGQWFGDGTVSTWKTLAIQHITHALPISSSGKRLTNLPRNGEDTIECGDHMLHGSVEGAILSGRNSALIAINRLTNNTETVQGPVKKV
;
A
#
# COMPACT_ATOMS: atom_id res chain seq x y z
N LEU A 1 6.24 -16.53 0.81
CA LEU A 1 6.18 -15.28 0.03
C LEU A 1 4.82 -14.63 0.22
N ASP A 2 4.80 -13.31 0.42
CA ASP A 2 3.56 -12.53 0.34
C ASP A 2 3.12 -12.47 -1.14
N HIS A 3 1.81 -12.42 -1.41
CA HIS A 3 1.31 -12.39 -2.80
C HIS A 3 1.63 -11.06 -3.50
N GLY A 4 1.79 -9.98 -2.75
CA GLY A 4 2.18 -8.67 -3.24
C GLY A 4 3.33 -8.09 -2.41
N PHE A 5 3.86 -6.95 -2.84
CA PHE A 5 4.79 -6.19 -2.01
C PHE A 5 4.00 -5.35 -0.99
N HIS A 6 4.02 -5.76 0.26
CA HIS A 6 3.30 -5.10 1.35
C HIS A 6 4.26 -4.52 2.38
N VAL A 7 3.90 -3.40 2.96
CA VAL A 7 4.59 -2.77 4.09
C VAL A 7 3.57 -2.30 5.13
N LEU A 8 3.97 -2.33 6.40
CA LEU A 8 3.19 -1.74 7.48
C LEU A 8 3.69 -0.33 7.78
N GLN A 9 2.75 0.57 8.09
CA GLN A 9 3.06 1.93 8.54
C GLN A 9 2.88 2.05 10.05
N THR A 10 3.95 2.34 10.77
CA THR A 10 3.91 2.41 12.25
C THR A 10 3.17 3.62 12.80
N ALA A 11 2.82 4.60 11.96
CA ALA A 11 2.06 5.78 12.36
C ALA A 11 0.54 5.65 12.18
N TYR A 12 0.05 4.52 11.68
CA TYR A 12 -1.37 4.24 11.55
C TYR A 12 -2.03 4.21 12.92
N PRO A 13 -3.01 5.11 13.22
CA PRO A 13 -3.54 5.28 14.57
C PRO A 13 -4.25 4.07 15.15
N GLU A 14 -5.14 3.44 14.40
CA GLU A 14 -5.88 2.26 14.89
C GLU A 14 -5.05 1.00 14.78
N THR A 15 -4.30 0.84 13.69
CA THR A 15 -3.39 -0.30 13.51
C THR A 15 -2.37 -0.40 14.66
N SER A 16 -1.82 0.74 15.10
CA SER A 16 -0.83 0.77 16.19
C SER A 16 -1.41 0.42 17.57
N LYS A 17 -2.73 0.42 17.73
CA LYS A 17 -3.41 -0.01 18.96
C LYS A 17 -3.68 -1.51 18.97
N GLN A 18 -3.86 -2.10 17.78
CA GLN A 18 -4.24 -3.52 17.62
C GLN A 18 -3.02 -4.42 17.39
N ILE A 19 -1.90 -3.86 16.95
CA ILE A 19 -0.74 -4.64 16.52
C ILE A 19 0.49 -4.25 17.31
N ASP A 20 1.10 -5.23 17.96
CA ASP A 20 2.42 -5.07 18.58
C ASP A 20 3.53 -5.33 17.56
N TYR A 21 4.08 -4.25 17.00
CA TYR A 21 5.19 -4.31 16.04
C TYR A 21 6.46 -4.96 16.61
N LYS A 22 6.62 -5.01 17.95
CA LYS A 22 7.78 -5.64 18.59
C LYS A 22 7.63 -7.16 18.59
N SER A 23 6.43 -7.66 18.92
CA SER A 23 6.15 -9.11 18.91
C SER A 23 6.27 -9.69 17.49
N LEU A 24 5.99 -8.89 16.46
CA LEU A 24 6.17 -9.26 15.06
C LEU A 24 7.63 -9.11 14.55
N ASP A 25 8.58 -8.73 15.41
CA ASP A 25 9.99 -8.44 15.06
C ASP A 25 10.12 -7.63 13.77
N CYS A 26 9.35 -6.54 13.67
CA CYS A 26 9.31 -5.69 12.50
C CYS A 26 10.62 -4.94 12.29
N LYS A 27 11.16 -4.97 11.07
CA LYS A 27 12.37 -4.21 10.69
C LYS A 27 12.01 -3.08 9.72
N PRO A 28 12.58 -1.87 9.92
CA PRO A 28 12.25 -0.71 9.10
C PRO A 28 13.06 -0.61 7.81
N PHE A 29 12.40 -0.12 6.77
CA PHE A 29 13.09 0.51 5.64
C PHE A 29 13.81 1.78 6.10
N LYS A 30 14.85 2.19 5.38
CA LYS A 30 15.44 3.52 5.53
C LYS A 30 14.51 4.57 4.94
N ALA A 31 14.46 5.73 5.59
CA ALA A 31 13.64 6.85 5.15
C ALA A 31 14.18 7.44 3.84
N GLY A 32 13.28 7.66 2.88
CA GLY A 32 13.62 8.07 1.52
C GLY A 32 13.48 6.92 0.53
N ALA A 33 13.95 7.16 -0.70
CA ALA A 33 13.94 6.19 -1.78
C ALA A 33 15.19 6.32 -2.63
N ARG A 34 15.60 5.25 -3.31
CA ARG A 34 16.48 5.36 -4.46
C ARG A 34 15.63 5.56 -5.72
N VAL A 35 16.14 6.27 -6.69
CA VAL A 35 15.51 6.45 -7.98
C VAL A 35 16.45 6.01 -9.09
N VAL A 36 15.96 5.24 -10.04
CA VAL A 36 16.69 4.86 -11.23
C VAL A 36 16.39 5.87 -12.36
N LEU A 37 17.45 6.35 -12.98
CA LEU A 37 17.44 7.25 -14.12
C LEU A 37 18.14 6.56 -15.28
N LEU A 38 17.46 6.41 -16.41
CA LEU A 38 18.07 5.96 -17.65
C LEU A 38 18.54 7.20 -18.45
N LYS A 39 19.81 7.24 -18.79
CA LYS A 39 20.38 8.27 -19.66
C LYS A 39 21.32 7.61 -20.66
N ASN A 40 21.04 7.77 -21.95
CA ASN A 40 21.81 7.17 -23.04
C ASN A 40 22.03 5.64 -22.84
N GLY A 41 20.97 4.91 -22.50
CA GLY A 41 21.02 3.46 -22.26
C GLY A 41 21.74 3.03 -20.98
N LYS A 42 22.22 3.97 -20.14
CA LYS A 42 22.89 3.66 -18.87
C LYS A 42 22.03 4.03 -17.68
N ALA A 43 21.84 3.08 -16.77
CA ALA A 43 21.15 3.31 -15.51
C ALA A 43 22.07 4.04 -14.52
N ARG A 44 21.51 5.04 -13.85
CA ARG A 44 22.14 5.71 -12.70
C ARG A 44 21.17 5.72 -11.54
N MET A 45 21.61 5.28 -10.38
CA MET A 45 20.80 5.29 -9.17
C MET A 45 21.17 6.49 -8.31
N LYS A 46 20.17 7.29 -7.94
CA LYS A 46 20.32 8.41 -7.02
C LYS A 46 19.54 8.17 -5.75
N LEU A 47 20.06 8.64 -4.61
CA LEU A 47 19.36 8.60 -3.34
C LEU A 47 18.54 9.88 -3.17
N MET A 48 17.29 9.71 -2.72
CA MET A 48 16.40 10.76 -2.24
C MET A 48 16.12 10.48 -0.76
N ALA A 49 17.03 10.91 0.12
CA ALA A 49 16.87 10.72 1.55
C ALA A 49 15.89 11.76 2.14
N ASP A 50 15.20 11.37 3.21
CA ASP A 50 14.31 12.28 3.96
C ASP A 50 15.16 13.16 4.89
N PRO A 51 15.28 14.49 4.65
CA PRO A 51 16.15 15.36 5.44
C PRO A 51 15.72 15.53 6.90
N TRP A 52 14.46 15.24 7.23
CA TRP A 52 13.97 15.27 8.63
C TRP A 52 14.43 14.06 9.44
N ARG A 53 14.75 12.94 8.79
CA ARG A 53 15.15 11.69 9.44
C ARG A 53 16.62 11.36 9.29
N ASP A 54 17.22 11.81 8.20
CA ASP A 54 18.65 11.69 7.92
C ASP A 54 19.13 13.03 7.36
N PRO A 55 19.38 14.04 8.21
CA PRO A 55 19.71 15.39 7.77
C PRO A 55 20.95 15.45 6.87
N ILE A 56 21.99 14.69 7.20
CA ILE A 56 23.24 14.70 6.43
C ILE A 56 23.00 14.17 5.02
N ARG A 57 22.42 12.97 4.91
CA ARG A 57 22.13 12.38 3.60
C ARG A 57 21.02 13.13 2.87
N GLY A 58 20.06 13.71 3.59
CA GLY A 58 19.02 14.57 3.04
C GLY A 58 19.61 15.78 2.32
N VAL A 59 20.50 16.51 2.97
CA VAL A 59 21.21 17.66 2.35
C VAL A 59 22.07 17.18 1.16
N LEU A 60 22.88 16.16 1.33
CA LEU A 60 23.70 15.62 0.25
C LEU A 60 22.88 15.12 -0.93
N SER A 61 21.73 14.46 -0.67
CA SER A 61 20.85 14.00 -1.74
C SER A 61 20.12 15.14 -2.44
N SER A 62 19.85 16.25 -1.78
CA SER A 62 19.25 17.43 -2.39
C SER A 62 20.15 18.11 -3.40
N LEU A 63 21.47 17.96 -3.24
CA LEU A 63 22.50 18.50 -4.16
C LEU A 63 22.74 17.62 -5.40
N ASN A 64 22.16 16.42 -5.46
CA ASN A 64 22.40 15.50 -6.58
C ASN A 64 21.72 15.90 -7.90
N GLY A 65 20.98 17.02 -7.94
CA GLY A 65 20.33 17.58 -9.13
C GLY A 65 19.15 16.76 -9.67
N PHE A 66 18.61 15.83 -8.87
CA PHE A 66 17.43 15.06 -9.27
C PHE A 66 16.17 15.93 -9.29
N LEU A 67 15.91 16.67 -8.21
CA LEU A 67 14.86 17.68 -8.11
C LEU A 67 15.46 19.09 -8.02
N SER A 68 14.68 20.11 -8.42
CA SER A 68 15.08 21.50 -8.25
C SER A 68 15.00 21.92 -6.76
N ILE A 69 15.79 22.92 -6.37
CA ILE A 69 15.70 23.50 -5.01
C ILE A 69 14.29 24.02 -4.74
N LYS A 70 13.62 24.60 -5.76
CA LYS A 70 12.23 25.08 -5.66
C LYS A 70 11.27 23.93 -5.34
N ASP A 71 11.42 22.76 -5.98
CA ASP A 71 10.60 21.59 -5.68
C ASP A 71 10.86 21.07 -4.27
N LEU A 72 12.12 20.99 -3.86
CA LEU A 72 12.48 20.55 -2.51
C LEU A 72 11.87 21.45 -1.42
N LEU A 73 11.91 22.78 -1.61
CA LEU A 73 11.26 23.73 -0.70
C LEU A 73 9.73 23.54 -0.66
N ARG A 74 9.09 23.36 -1.84
CA ARG A 74 7.64 23.11 -1.92
C ARG A 74 7.24 21.81 -1.26
N ILE A 75 8.01 20.73 -1.44
CA ILE A 75 7.81 19.46 -0.75
C ILE A 75 7.95 19.65 0.77
N GLY A 76 8.95 20.42 1.21
CA GLY A 76 9.14 20.77 2.62
C GLY A 76 7.93 21.51 3.23
N LEU A 77 7.45 22.55 2.55
CA LEU A 77 6.27 23.32 2.98
C LEU A 77 5.00 22.45 2.96
N MET A 78 4.82 21.64 1.93
CA MET A 78 3.73 20.67 1.85
C MET A 78 3.77 19.69 3.02
N ARG A 79 4.95 19.13 3.34
CA ARG A 79 5.14 18.24 4.50
C ARG A 79 4.74 18.93 5.79
N LEU A 80 5.19 20.15 6.02
CA LEU A 80 4.84 20.92 7.23
C LEU A 80 3.33 21.14 7.33
N SER A 81 2.66 21.49 6.23
CA SER A 81 1.21 21.70 6.21
C SER A 81 0.42 20.41 6.50
N ILE A 82 0.82 19.30 5.89
CA ILE A 82 0.13 17.99 6.01
C ILE A 82 0.36 17.36 7.40
N THR A 83 1.53 17.56 8.00
CA THR A 83 1.86 16.93 9.29
C THR A 83 1.33 17.67 10.51
N ARG A 84 0.81 18.90 10.35
CA ARG A 84 0.16 19.70 11.40
C ARG A 84 -1.33 19.38 11.52
N GLY A 85 -1.92 19.77 12.64
CA GLY A 85 -3.36 19.61 12.91
C GLY A 85 -3.79 18.17 13.20
N LYS A 86 -5.11 17.96 13.29
CA LYS A 86 -5.72 16.64 13.51
C LYS A 86 -5.79 15.84 12.21
N ILE A 87 -5.80 14.52 12.31
CA ILE A 87 -5.87 13.62 11.13
C ILE A 87 -7.21 13.81 10.41
N ASP A 88 -8.31 13.93 11.16
CA ASP A 88 -9.65 14.06 10.60
C ASP A 88 -9.76 15.27 9.65
N GLN A 89 -9.03 16.35 9.93
CA GLN A 89 -8.99 17.54 9.07
C GLN A 89 -8.37 17.30 7.69
N LEU A 90 -7.68 16.18 7.48
CA LEU A 90 -7.18 15.82 6.15
C LEU A 90 -8.30 15.39 5.20
N PHE A 91 -9.44 14.97 5.76
CA PHE A 91 -10.58 14.48 5.01
C PHE A 91 -11.71 15.53 4.86
N ASP A 92 -11.51 16.72 5.43
CA ASP A 92 -12.47 17.82 5.35
C ASP A 92 -12.24 18.67 4.08
N GLY A 93 -13.31 19.40 3.65
CA GLY A 93 -13.26 20.35 2.55
C GLY A 93 -13.55 19.75 1.17
N SER A 94 -13.16 20.46 0.12
CA SER A 94 -13.22 19.97 -1.27
C SER A 94 -12.20 18.87 -1.49
N ASP A 95 -12.48 18.00 -2.45
CA ASP A 95 -11.57 16.91 -2.86
C ASP A 95 -11.21 17.07 -4.33
N GLU A 96 -9.96 16.81 -4.64
CA GLU A 96 -9.41 16.84 -5.99
C GLU A 96 -8.52 15.61 -6.23
N THR A 97 -8.02 15.43 -7.43
CA THR A 97 -7.06 14.35 -7.69
C THR A 97 -5.71 14.65 -7.03
N THR A 98 -4.94 13.62 -6.72
CA THR A 98 -3.54 13.78 -6.25
C THR A 98 -2.73 14.60 -7.25
N LEU A 99 -2.94 14.40 -8.57
CA LEU A 99 -2.27 15.16 -9.61
C LEU A 99 -2.56 16.66 -9.50
N ASP A 100 -3.85 17.04 -9.45
CA ASP A 100 -4.28 18.44 -9.36
C ASP A 100 -3.74 19.10 -8.08
N PHE A 101 -3.77 18.38 -6.97
CA PHE A 101 -3.19 18.85 -5.71
C PHE A 101 -1.69 19.16 -5.84
N LEU A 102 -0.90 18.27 -6.44
CA LEU A 102 0.53 18.47 -6.62
C LEU A 102 0.82 19.65 -7.56
N GLN A 103 0.03 19.80 -8.64
CA GLN A 103 0.10 20.92 -9.57
C GLN A 103 -0.28 22.24 -8.89
N ARG A 104 -1.35 22.27 -8.11
CA ARG A 104 -1.78 23.42 -7.31
C ARG A 104 -0.70 23.84 -6.29
N ARG A 105 0.08 22.88 -5.76
CA ARG A 105 1.27 23.13 -4.93
C ARG A 105 2.47 23.61 -5.77
N LYS A 106 2.29 23.81 -7.08
CA LYS A 106 3.27 24.30 -8.04
C LYS A 106 4.52 23.42 -8.15
N LEU A 107 4.41 22.12 -7.87
CA LEU A 107 5.48 21.16 -8.12
C LEU A 107 5.71 21.05 -9.63
N SER A 108 6.97 20.93 -10.04
CA SER A 108 7.30 20.79 -11.46
C SER A 108 6.86 19.42 -11.99
N ASP A 109 6.57 19.34 -13.29
CA ASP A 109 6.28 18.07 -13.97
C ASP A 109 7.38 17.05 -13.75
N LYS A 110 8.63 17.51 -13.68
CA LYS A 110 9.77 16.65 -13.35
C LYS A 110 9.64 16.03 -11.96
N ALA A 111 9.21 16.78 -10.95
CA ALA A 111 9.02 16.27 -9.60
C ALA A 111 7.82 15.31 -9.55
N ILE A 112 6.72 15.69 -10.21
CA ILE A 112 5.51 14.85 -10.29
C ILE A 112 5.82 13.53 -11.00
N ASN A 113 6.34 13.58 -12.22
CA ASN A 113 6.50 12.42 -13.08
C ASN A 113 7.65 11.49 -12.66
N ARG A 114 8.73 12.05 -12.09
CA ARG A 114 9.93 11.26 -11.77
C ARG A 114 10.04 10.82 -10.31
N PHE A 115 9.23 11.40 -9.41
CA PHE A 115 9.26 11.05 -8.00
C PHE A 115 7.87 10.69 -7.45
N PHE A 116 6.88 11.60 -7.57
CA PHE A 116 5.56 11.35 -6.98
C PHE A 116 4.81 10.23 -7.70
N LEU A 117 4.81 10.22 -9.00
CA LEU A 117 4.15 9.18 -9.79
C LEU A 117 4.72 7.76 -9.53
N PRO A 118 6.03 7.50 -9.62
CA PRO A 118 6.54 6.16 -9.32
C PRO A 118 6.36 5.76 -7.85
N LEU A 119 6.33 6.70 -6.90
CA LEU A 119 6.11 6.41 -5.51
C LEU A 119 4.62 6.18 -5.21
N PHE A 120 3.78 7.18 -5.49
CA PHE A 120 2.35 7.12 -5.13
C PHE A 120 1.52 6.34 -6.14
N GLY A 121 1.89 6.33 -7.42
CA GLY A 121 1.31 5.41 -8.39
C GLY A 121 1.52 3.94 -7.99
N GLY A 122 2.71 3.63 -7.45
CA GLY A 122 2.98 2.30 -6.89
C GLY A 122 2.20 2.00 -5.60
N ILE A 123 1.93 2.99 -4.75
CA ILE A 123 1.13 2.84 -3.52
C ILE A 123 -0.37 2.71 -3.85
N PHE A 124 -0.87 3.51 -4.78
CA PHE A 124 -2.28 3.56 -5.17
C PHE A 124 -2.62 2.62 -6.33
N LEU A 125 -1.63 1.91 -6.86
CA LEU A 125 -1.75 1.00 -8.01
C LEU A 125 -2.41 1.66 -9.22
N GLU A 126 -1.89 2.83 -9.62
CA GLU A 126 -2.41 3.60 -10.74
C GLU A 126 -1.30 4.32 -11.52
N SER A 127 -1.55 4.62 -12.80
CA SER A 127 -0.58 5.25 -13.70
C SER A 127 -0.74 6.78 -13.83
N LYS A 128 -1.78 7.40 -13.24
CA LYS A 128 -2.15 8.80 -13.51
C LYS A 128 -2.39 9.70 -12.29
N LEU A 129 -2.17 9.23 -11.06
CA LEU A 129 -2.40 9.95 -9.80
C LEU A 129 -3.85 10.53 -9.67
N GLN A 130 -4.84 9.72 -10.05
CA GLN A 130 -6.26 10.08 -9.98
C GLN A 130 -6.89 9.83 -8.60
N THR A 131 -6.18 9.13 -7.72
CA THR A 131 -6.61 8.92 -6.34
C THR A 131 -6.82 10.25 -5.63
N SER A 132 -7.83 10.30 -4.74
CA SER A 132 -8.19 11.45 -3.91
C SER A 132 -6.96 12.06 -3.21
N GLU A 133 -6.84 13.39 -3.24
CA GLU A 133 -5.78 14.12 -2.54
C GLU A 133 -5.88 13.95 -1.01
N ARG A 134 -7.07 13.67 -0.48
CA ARG A 134 -7.27 13.39 0.94
C ARG A 134 -6.54 12.12 1.36
N LEU A 135 -6.67 11.04 0.55
CA LEU A 135 -5.94 9.80 0.79
C LEU A 135 -4.43 10.00 0.58
N PHE A 136 -4.03 10.76 -0.43
CA PHE A 136 -2.63 11.13 -0.62
C PHE A 136 -2.06 11.84 0.61
N ARG A 137 -2.73 12.88 1.13
CA ARG A 137 -2.32 13.63 2.33
C ARG A 137 -2.23 12.71 3.54
N PHE A 138 -3.19 11.82 3.72
CA PHE A 138 -3.18 10.86 4.81
C PHE A 138 -1.96 9.93 4.72
N ILE A 139 -1.75 9.25 3.60
CA ILE A 139 -0.62 8.34 3.41
C ILE A 139 0.72 9.08 3.52
N PHE A 140 0.83 10.26 2.90
CA PHE A 140 2.03 11.10 3.02
C PHE A 140 2.34 11.47 4.48
N ARG A 141 1.31 11.83 5.27
CA ARG A 141 1.47 12.09 6.70
C ARG A 141 1.93 10.86 7.48
N MET A 142 1.36 9.68 7.19
CA MET A 142 1.77 8.43 7.83
C MET A 142 3.23 8.10 7.51
N MET A 143 3.63 8.24 6.26
CA MET A 143 5.02 8.08 5.84
C MET A 143 5.95 9.11 6.51
N ALA A 144 5.49 10.35 6.66
CA ALA A 144 6.27 11.42 7.29
C ALA A 144 6.46 11.23 8.80
N LYS A 145 5.48 10.65 9.50
CA LYS A 145 5.49 10.47 10.96
C LYS A 145 5.93 9.08 11.41
N GLY A 146 5.60 8.04 10.65
CA GLY A 146 5.90 6.64 10.95
C GLY A 146 7.09 6.07 10.17
N LYS A 147 7.29 4.78 10.30
CA LYS A 147 8.27 4.00 9.54
C LYS A 147 7.51 2.97 8.69
N MET A 148 8.00 2.70 7.49
CA MET A 148 7.62 1.51 6.73
C MET A 148 8.39 0.33 7.29
N VAL A 149 7.70 -0.74 7.66
CA VAL A 149 8.32 -1.92 8.28
C VAL A 149 7.86 -3.22 7.65
N LEU A 150 8.69 -4.25 7.74
CA LEU A 150 8.37 -5.62 7.37
C LEU A 150 8.34 -6.49 8.62
N PRO A 151 7.26 -7.25 8.88
CA PRO A 151 7.21 -8.27 9.92
C PRO A 151 8.17 -9.42 9.58
N LYS A 152 8.68 -10.13 10.60
CA LYS A 152 9.62 -11.24 10.43
C LYS A 152 9.06 -12.37 9.55
N ASP A 153 7.80 -12.72 9.76
CA ASP A 153 7.15 -13.88 9.14
C ASP A 153 6.18 -13.49 8.00
N GLY A 154 6.39 -12.32 7.38
CA GLY A 154 5.56 -11.80 6.31
C GLY A 154 4.30 -11.08 6.80
N ILE A 155 3.57 -10.47 5.86
CA ILE A 155 2.38 -9.67 6.19
C ILE A 155 1.25 -10.51 6.80
N ARG A 156 1.19 -11.81 6.52
CA ARG A 156 0.23 -12.74 7.09
C ARG A 156 0.30 -12.80 8.63
N SER A 157 1.45 -12.49 9.23
CA SER A 157 1.60 -12.46 10.69
C SER A 157 0.70 -11.42 11.35
N VAL A 158 0.28 -10.39 10.63
CA VAL A 158 -0.62 -9.33 11.13
C VAL A 158 -2.02 -9.88 11.44
N PRO A 159 -2.78 -10.44 10.50
CA PRO A 159 -4.08 -11.02 10.81
C PRO A 159 -3.96 -12.22 11.76
N LEU A 160 -2.88 -12.98 11.72
CA LEU A 160 -2.66 -14.08 12.67
C LEU A 160 -2.46 -13.59 14.11
N SER A 161 -1.84 -12.42 14.33
CA SER A 161 -1.71 -11.84 15.67
C SER A 161 -3.07 -11.44 16.24
N ILE A 162 -3.95 -10.86 15.43
CA ILE A 162 -5.33 -10.54 15.82
C ILE A 162 -6.15 -11.80 16.06
N ALA A 163 -6.04 -12.81 15.19
CA ALA A 163 -6.74 -14.08 15.33
C ALA A 163 -6.38 -14.81 16.63
N LYS A 164 -5.13 -14.67 17.09
CA LYS A 164 -4.70 -15.23 18.38
C LYS A 164 -5.46 -14.61 19.56
N GLU A 165 -5.76 -13.32 19.53
CA GLU A 165 -6.53 -12.64 20.56
C GLU A 165 -8.02 -13.02 20.51
N VAL A 166 -8.57 -13.24 19.32
CA VAL A 166 -9.94 -13.72 19.13
C VAL A 166 -10.15 -15.13 19.70
N GLY A 167 -9.10 -15.94 19.70
CA GLY A 167 -9.14 -17.36 20.10
C GLY A 167 -9.55 -18.29 18.96
N GLN A 168 -8.84 -19.40 18.82
CA GLN A 168 -9.04 -20.33 17.70
C GLN A 168 -10.44 -20.98 17.70
N ASP A 169 -11.04 -21.20 18.85
CA ASP A 169 -12.39 -21.80 18.97
C ASP A 169 -13.50 -20.90 18.39
N ASN A 170 -13.21 -19.60 18.25
CA ASN A 170 -14.12 -18.61 17.68
C ASN A 170 -13.89 -18.42 16.17
N ILE A 171 -12.93 -19.13 15.55
CA ILE A 171 -12.58 -18.98 14.14
C ILE A 171 -12.81 -20.30 13.41
N ARG A 172 -13.63 -20.27 12.37
CA ARG A 172 -13.88 -21.43 11.50
C ARG A 172 -13.29 -21.18 10.12
N LEU A 173 -12.19 -21.83 9.80
CA LEU A 173 -11.55 -21.79 8.50
C LEU A 173 -12.11 -22.88 7.57
N GLY A 174 -11.97 -22.69 6.25
CA GLY A 174 -12.43 -23.66 5.25
C GLY A 174 -13.95 -23.81 5.17
N VAL A 175 -14.70 -22.81 5.63
CA VAL A 175 -16.16 -22.75 5.52
C VAL A 175 -16.53 -21.79 4.39
N GLU A 176 -17.07 -22.33 3.31
CA GLU A 176 -17.60 -21.55 2.19
C GLU A 176 -19.03 -21.12 2.52
N ILE A 177 -19.28 -19.81 2.54
CA ILE A 177 -20.62 -19.25 2.72
C ILE A 177 -21.24 -19.10 1.33
N SER A 178 -22.24 -19.95 1.05
CA SER A 178 -22.93 -19.93 -0.26
C SER A 178 -23.95 -18.79 -0.38
N ARG A 179 -24.49 -18.31 0.74
CA ARG A 179 -25.47 -17.21 0.77
C ARG A 179 -25.50 -16.51 2.11
N ILE A 180 -25.66 -15.19 2.08
CA ILE A 180 -25.94 -14.34 3.23
C ILE A 180 -27.40 -13.93 3.13
N GLU A 181 -28.18 -14.27 4.14
CA GLU A 181 -29.60 -13.92 4.30
C GLU A 181 -29.77 -13.06 5.56
N GLU A 182 -30.99 -12.55 5.80
CA GLU A 182 -31.28 -11.81 7.03
C GLU A 182 -30.95 -12.67 8.27
N LYS A 183 -29.97 -12.23 9.07
CA LYS A 183 -29.50 -12.94 10.28
C LYS A 183 -29.15 -14.42 10.08
N ALA A 184 -28.87 -14.83 8.84
CA ALA A 184 -28.52 -16.22 8.56
C ALA A 184 -27.41 -16.34 7.53
N LEU A 185 -26.57 -17.35 7.70
CA LEU A 185 -25.54 -17.74 6.74
C LEU A 185 -25.83 -19.15 6.26
N ARG A 186 -25.82 -19.38 4.94
CA ARG A 186 -25.89 -20.74 4.39
C ARG A 186 -24.48 -21.29 4.13
N PHE A 187 -24.20 -22.41 4.75
CA PHE A 187 -22.98 -23.19 4.50
C PHE A 187 -23.26 -24.69 4.77
N ARG A 188 -22.55 -25.55 4.06
CA ARG A 188 -22.73 -27.01 4.11
C ARG A 188 -24.18 -27.48 3.87
N GLY A 189 -24.92 -26.71 3.02
CA GLY A 189 -26.31 -27.02 2.68
C GLY A 189 -27.37 -26.57 3.71
N GLU A 190 -26.97 -26.05 4.87
CA GLU A 190 -27.87 -25.66 5.98
C GLU A 190 -27.83 -24.14 6.19
N ALA A 191 -28.94 -23.61 6.73
CA ALA A 191 -29.05 -22.22 7.16
C ALA A 191 -28.79 -22.11 8.65
N HIS A 192 -27.79 -21.33 9.04
CA HIS A 192 -27.45 -21.08 10.44
C HIS A 192 -27.84 -19.63 10.79
N ARG A 193 -28.68 -19.47 11.84
CA ARG A 193 -29.15 -18.16 12.30
C ARG A 193 -28.19 -17.56 13.33
N PHE A 194 -28.11 -16.23 13.28
CA PHE A 194 -27.30 -15.39 14.17
C PHE A 194 -28.09 -14.17 14.60
N ASP A 195 -27.72 -13.56 15.71
CA ASP A 195 -28.36 -12.32 16.20
C ASP A 195 -27.98 -11.13 15.27
N LEU A 196 -26.79 -11.16 14.69
CA LEU A 196 -26.27 -10.15 13.75
C LEU A 196 -25.20 -10.77 12.84
N VAL A 197 -25.12 -10.31 11.60
CA VAL A 197 -24.08 -10.69 10.64
C VAL A 197 -23.21 -9.48 10.30
N ILE A 198 -21.88 -9.65 10.35
CA ILE A 198 -20.92 -8.65 9.84
C ILE A 198 -20.23 -9.22 8.61
N LYS A 199 -20.43 -8.60 7.46
CA LYS A 199 -19.76 -8.94 6.20
C LYS A 199 -18.49 -8.09 6.06
N ALA A 200 -17.32 -8.69 6.23
CA ALA A 200 -16.03 -8.00 6.22
C ALA A 200 -15.24 -8.16 4.91
N PHE A 201 -15.91 -8.30 3.79
CA PHE A 201 -15.33 -8.38 2.45
C PHE A 201 -16.26 -7.72 1.44
N SER A 202 -15.71 -7.26 0.32
CA SER A 202 -16.50 -6.88 -0.87
C SER A 202 -16.56 -8.06 -1.84
N GLU A 203 -17.67 -8.18 -2.55
CA GLU A 203 -17.71 -9.03 -3.73
C GLU A 203 -16.95 -8.29 -4.84
N PRO A 204 -15.91 -8.90 -5.42
CA PRO A 204 -15.17 -8.24 -6.47
C PRO A 204 -16.05 -8.10 -7.71
N THR A 205 -16.21 -6.86 -8.19
CA THR A 205 -16.71 -6.60 -9.52
C THR A 205 -15.53 -6.18 -10.39
N ASP A 206 -15.55 -6.48 -11.68
CA ASP A 206 -14.43 -6.18 -12.60
C ASP A 206 -14.12 -4.67 -12.67
N GLU A 207 -15.05 -3.82 -12.24
CA GLU A 207 -14.92 -2.36 -12.26
C GLU A 207 -14.41 -1.75 -10.95
N ASP A 208 -14.36 -2.49 -9.84
CA ASP A 208 -14.21 -1.90 -8.49
C ASP A 208 -12.81 -2.02 -7.88
N GLY A 209 -11.83 -2.57 -8.57
CA GLY A 209 -10.51 -2.85 -8.01
C GLY A 209 -9.34 -2.38 -8.86
N LYS A 210 -8.27 -1.96 -8.17
CA LYS A 210 -6.96 -1.76 -8.79
C LYS A 210 -6.23 -3.08 -8.84
N HIS A 211 -5.53 -3.36 -9.95
CA HIS A 211 -4.79 -4.60 -10.11
C HIS A 211 -3.27 -4.38 -10.16
N VAL A 212 -2.51 -5.41 -9.77
CA VAL A 212 -1.06 -5.36 -9.66
C VAL A 212 -0.44 -6.69 -10.05
N TRP A 213 0.72 -6.62 -10.70
CA TRP A 213 1.62 -7.75 -10.88
C TRP A 213 2.79 -7.61 -9.91
N THR A 214 3.14 -8.70 -9.26
CA THR A 214 4.31 -8.77 -8.39
C THR A 214 5.14 -9.98 -8.79
N ILE A 215 6.40 -9.75 -9.13
CA ILE A 215 7.34 -10.79 -9.50
C ILE A 215 8.41 -10.89 -8.43
N HIS A 216 8.58 -12.09 -7.90
CA HIS A 216 9.60 -12.42 -6.90
C HIS A 216 10.73 -13.19 -7.54
N PHE A 217 11.94 -12.73 -7.32
CA PHE A 217 13.17 -13.39 -7.79
C PHE A 217 14.05 -13.81 -6.63
N ASP A 218 14.64 -14.99 -6.75
CA ASP A 218 15.74 -15.45 -5.94
C ASP A 218 17.04 -15.04 -6.62
N ALA A 219 17.78 -14.13 -6.01
CA ALA A 219 19.05 -13.61 -6.51
C ALA A 219 20.23 -14.13 -5.69
N PRO A 220 21.40 -14.42 -6.31
CA PRO A 220 22.60 -14.84 -5.59
C PRO A 220 23.12 -13.82 -4.57
N SER A 221 22.82 -12.55 -4.79
CA SER A 221 23.13 -11.45 -3.87
C SER A 221 22.20 -10.26 -4.13
N SER A 222 22.11 -9.36 -3.14
CA SER A 222 21.33 -8.14 -3.29
C SER A 222 21.93 -7.22 -4.37
N PRO A 223 21.13 -6.85 -5.40
CA PRO A 223 21.59 -5.91 -6.41
C PRO A 223 21.67 -4.47 -5.89
N MET A 224 21.03 -4.19 -4.74
CA MET A 224 20.96 -2.84 -4.19
C MET A 224 21.81 -2.65 -2.94
N ARG A 225 21.99 -3.69 -2.14
CA ARG A 225 22.63 -3.64 -0.81
C ARG A 225 22.14 -2.47 0.02
N SER A 226 20.81 -2.29 0.04
CA SER A 226 20.17 -1.09 0.57
C SER A 226 18.77 -1.35 1.09
N LYS A 227 18.46 -0.81 2.26
CA LYS A 227 17.12 -0.85 2.86
C LYS A 227 16.17 0.22 2.30
N HIS A 228 16.37 0.69 1.06
CA HIS A 228 15.47 1.63 0.40
C HIS A 228 14.68 0.93 -0.70
N ILE A 229 13.50 1.46 -1.01
CA ILE A 229 12.79 1.11 -2.25
C ILE A 229 13.47 1.81 -3.42
N LEU A 230 13.55 1.15 -4.57
CA LEU A 230 14.03 1.71 -5.83
C LEU A 230 12.84 2.07 -6.71
N LEU A 231 12.66 3.34 -7.02
CA LEU A 231 11.60 3.87 -7.85
C LEU A 231 12.06 4.04 -9.30
N ASN A 232 11.20 3.74 -10.25
CA ASN A 232 11.44 3.99 -11.66
C ASN A 232 11.06 5.42 -12.03
N SER A 233 12.04 6.29 -12.19
CA SER A 233 11.78 7.68 -12.58
C SER A 233 11.62 7.89 -14.09
N ASN A 234 11.54 6.82 -14.88
CA ASN A 234 11.41 6.90 -16.34
C ASN A 234 10.07 6.35 -16.85
N LEU A 235 9.08 6.12 -15.97
CA LEU A 235 7.81 5.51 -16.35
C LEU A 235 7.10 6.23 -17.51
N ILE A 236 7.16 7.57 -17.57
CA ILE A 236 6.51 8.33 -18.63
C ILE A 236 7.35 8.36 -19.92
N ASP A 237 8.67 8.43 -19.77
CA ASP A 237 9.59 8.67 -20.88
C ASP A 237 10.08 7.35 -21.54
N SER A 238 9.56 6.19 -21.14
CA SER A 238 10.05 4.89 -21.61
C SER A 238 8.94 3.84 -21.73
N SER A 239 9.26 2.73 -22.40
CA SER A 239 8.43 1.53 -22.47
C SER A 239 8.50 0.66 -21.20
N SER A 240 9.16 1.12 -20.14
CA SER A 240 9.32 0.41 -18.88
C SER A 240 7.98 0.22 -18.17
N ILE A 241 7.77 -0.98 -17.61
CA ILE A 241 6.56 -1.32 -16.86
C ILE A 241 6.78 -1.44 -15.36
N VAL A 242 8.03 -1.67 -14.91
CA VAL A 242 8.33 -1.78 -13.49
C VAL A 242 8.16 -0.44 -12.80
N SER A 243 7.25 -0.36 -11.84
CA SER A 243 7.00 0.83 -11.02
C SER A 243 8.10 1.01 -9.97
N HIS A 244 8.36 -0.04 -9.21
CA HIS A 244 9.40 -0.02 -8.18
C HIS A 244 9.94 -1.42 -7.90
N VAL A 245 11.12 -1.46 -7.29
CA VAL A 245 11.78 -2.67 -6.81
C VAL A 245 12.10 -2.53 -5.33
N ALA A 246 11.88 -3.60 -4.59
CA ALA A 246 12.36 -3.76 -3.23
C ALA A 246 13.25 -5.00 -3.13
N VAL A 247 14.15 -5.01 -2.16
CA VAL A 247 14.87 -6.20 -1.72
C VAL A 247 14.47 -6.45 -0.26
N PRO A 248 13.33 -7.14 -0.01
CA PRO A 248 12.80 -7.35 1.34
C PRO A 248 13.84 -7.99 2.27
N SER A 249 14.67 -8.88 1.78
CA SER A 249 15.74 -9.52 2.55
C SER A 249 16.86 -8.57 3.01
N ASP A 250 17.05 -7.42 2.34
CA ASP A 250 17.98 -6.38 2.82
C ASP A 250 17.43 -5.69 4.08
N VAL A 251 16.09 -5.64 4.21
CA VAL A 251 15.39 -5.00 5.33
C VAL A 251 15.19 -5.99 6.47
N GLN A 252 14.60 -7.14 6.16
CA GLN A 252 14.30 -8.23 7.09
C GLN A 252 14.96 -9.51 6.59
N PRO A 253 16.07 -9.94 7.22
CA PRO A 253 16.85 -11.07 6.73
C PRO A 253 16.09 -12.39 6.62
N SER A 254 15.02 -12.59 7.39
CA SER A 254 14.19 -13.81 7.34
C SER A 254 13.48 -14.03 6.00
N TYR A 255 13.45 -13.02 5.10
CA TYR A 255 12.78 -13.13 3.80
C TYR A 255 13.59 -13.90 2.74
N ALA A 256 14.83 -14.26 3.03
CA ALA A 256 15.63 -15.13 2.16
C ALA A 256 16.55 -16.04 2.97
N PRO A 257 16.93 -17.21 2.45
CA PRO A 257 17.98 -18.02 3.05
C PRO A 257 19.34 -17.28 3.10
N SER A 258 20.21 -17.70 4.01
CA SER A 258 21.57 -17.14 4.10
C SER A 258 22.29 -17.21 2.76
N GLY A 259 22.94 -16.13 2.37
CA GLY A 259 23.65 -16.02 1.08
C GLY A 259 22.75 -15.81 -0.14
N ARG A 260 21.44 -15.68 0.04
CA ARG A 260 20.48 -15.36 -1.03
C ARG A 260 19.78 -14.04 -0.77
N SER A 261 19.15 -13.52 -1.80
CA SER A 261 18.35 -12.27 -1.71
C SER A 261 17.03 -12.41 -2.43
N LEU A 262 15.96 -12.00 -1.74
CA LEU A 262 14.65 -11.86 -2.35
C LEU A 262 14.55 -10.48 -3.01
N VAL A 263 14.40 -10.46 -4.33
CA VAL A 263 14.13 -9.25 -5.11
C VAL A 263 12.67 -9.27 -5.54
N THR A 264 11.96 -8.20 -5.29
CA THR A 264 10.54 -8.06 -5.60
C THR A 264 10.33 -6.87 -6.53
N ALA A 265 9.83 -7.12 -7.73
CA ALA A 265 9.44 -6.10 -8.69
C ALA A 265 7.93 -5.95 -8.71
N THR A 266 7.44 -4.71 -8.70
CA THR A 266 6.02 -4.36 -8.76
C THR A 266 5.71 -3.65 -10.06
N VAL A 267 4.64 -4.10 -10.74
CA VAL A 267 4.10 -3.52 -11.96
C VAL A 267 2.64 -3.14 -11.70
N VAL A 268 2.32 -1.87 -11.92
CA VAL A 268 0.92 -1.40 -11.86
C VAL A 268 0.15 -2.00 -13.03
N GLY A 269 -1.01 -2.58 -12.75
CA GLY A 269 -1.76 -3.32 -13.76
C GLY A 269 -2.20 -2.47 -14.95
N ASP A 270 -2.69 -1.24 -14.70
CA ASP A 270 -3.03 -0.28 -15.76
C ASP A 270 -1.84 -0.05 -16.70
N ARG A 271 -0.63 0.09 -16.14
CA ARG A 271 0.58 0.30 -16.93
C ARG A 271 0.93 -0.92 -17.78
N ALA A 272 0.83 -2.13 -17.21
CA ALA A 272 1.07 -3.35 -17.97
C ALA A 272 0.10 -3.47 -19.17
N LYS A 273 -1.19 -3.21 -18.92
CA LYS A 273 -2.24 -3.25 -19.94
C LYS A 273 -2.03 -2.18 -21.02
N GLU A 274 -1.73 -0.93 -20.63
CA GLU A 274 -1.42 0.18 -21.57
C GLU A 274 -0.24 -0.16 -22.49
N MET A 275 0.70 -0.98 -22.02
CA MET A 275 1.88 -1.42 -22.77
C MET A 275 1.69 -2.76 -23.48
N GLY A 276 0.49 -3.37 -23.39
CA GLY A 276 0.16 -4.63 -24.08
C GLY A 276 0.72 -5.89 -23.40
N PHE A 277 1.07 -5.82 -22.11
CA PHE A 277 1.56 -6.96 -21.32
C PHE A 277 0.45 -7.49 -20.40
N GLU A 278 -0.20 -8.59 -20.81
CA GLU A 278 -1.37 -9.14 -20.09
C GLU A 278 -1.17 -10.59 -19.64
N THR A 279 -0.13 -11.28 -20.10
CA THR A 279 0.18 -12.64 -19.68
C THR A 279 1.34 -12.68 -18.71
N ARG A 280 1.43 -13.73 -17.90
CA ARG A 280 2.54 -13.92 -16.93
C ARG A 280 3.89 -13.90 -17.62
N GLU A 281 3.99 -14.56 -18.77
CA GLU A 281 5.22 -14.69 -19.55
C GLU A 281 5.63 -13.35 -20.15
N SER A 282 4.70 -12.59 -20.72
CA SER A 282 4.96 -11.26 -21.31
C SER A 282 5.36 -10.25 -20.25
N VAL A 283 4.69 -10.27 -19.09
CA VAL A 283 5.03 -9.40 -17.96
C VAL A 283 6.39 -9.76 -17.37
N GLU A 284 6.70 -11.06 -17.17
CA GLU A 284 8.01 -11.48 -16.69
C GLU A 284 9.14 -11.03 -17.62
N GLN A 285 8.98 -11.25 -18.93
CA GLN A 285 9.98 -10.86 -19.91
C GLN A 285 10.21 -9.36 -19.92
N ALA A 286 9.15 -8.55 -19.88
CA ALA A 286 9.26 -7.10 -19.82
C ALA A 286 9.92 -6.62 -18.51
N VAL A 287 9.59 -7.24 -17.38
CA VAL A 287 10.24 -6.95 -16.08
C VAL A 287 11.72 -7.31 -16.13
N ARG A 288 12.10 -8.47 -16.68
CA ARG A 288 13.52 -8.84 -16.83
C ARG A 288 14.28 -7.88 -17.72
N ASN A 289 13.67 -7.38 -18.79
CA ASN A 289 14.27 -6.38 -19.67
C ASN A 289 14.52 -5.04 -18.93
N ASP A 290 13.53 -4.57 -18.15
CA ASP A 290 13.70 -3.38 -17.31
C ASP A 290 14.83 -3.55 -16.30
N LEU A 291 14.80 -4.67 -15.56
CA LEU A 291 15.79 -4.96 -14.53
C LEU A 291 17.19 -5.19 -15.12
N GLY A 292 17.27 -5.77 -16.31
CA GLY A 292 18.53 -5.93 -17.07
C GLY A 292 19.17 -4.57 -17.39
N GLN A 293 18.36 -3.59 -17.80
CA GLN A 293 18.83 -2.22 -18.02
C GLN A 293 19.31 -1.55 -16.72
N TRP A 294 18.72 -1.90 -15.56
CA TRP A 294 19.05 -1.26 -14.27
C TRP A 294 20.24 -1.91 -13.57
N PHE A 295 20.34 -3.22 -13.60
CA PHE A 295 21.32 -4.01 -12.84
C PHE A 295 22.32 -4.75 -13.72
N GLY A 296 22.15 -4.70 -15.05
CA GLY A 296 22.91 -5.44 -16.03
C GLY A 296 22.30 -6.81 -16.37
N ASP A 297 22.20 -7.12 -17.67
CA ASP A 297 21.61 -8.38 -18.16
C ASP A 297 22.30 -9.61 -17.59
N GLY A 298 23.64 -9.61 -17.51
CA GLY A 298 24.41 -10.71 -16.94
C GLY A 298 24.12 -10.96 -15.45
N THR A 299 23.71 -9.93 -14.71
CA THR A 299 23.27 -10.06 -13.32
C THR A 299 21.87 -10.66 -13.25
N VAL A 300 20.92 -10.09 -14.01
CA VAL A 300 19.50 -10.47 -13.96
C VAL A 300 19.27 -11.87 -14.53
N SER A 301 20.07 -12.31 -15.52
CA SER A 301 20.01 -13.67 -16.07
C SER A 301 20.31 -14.78 -15.03
N THR A 302 21.03 -14.44 -13.96
CA THR A 302 21.30 -15.40 -12.87
C THR A 302 20.15 -15.53 -11.86
N TRP A 303 19.11 -14.68 -11.96
CA TRP A 303 18.00 -14.69 -11.01
C TRP A 303 16.96 -15.74 -11.41
N LYS A 304 16.52 -16.50 -10.41
CA LYS A 304 15.45 -17.49 -10.59
C LYS A 304 14.12 -16.85 -10.22
N THR A 305 13.12 -16.95 -11.11
CA THR A 305 11.75 -16.54 -10.78
C THR A 305 11.17 -17.53 -9.77
N LEU A 306 10.71 -17.00 -8.63
CA LEU A 306 10.06 -17.77 -7.56
C LEU A 306 8.54 -17.79 -7.74
N ALA A 307 7.97 -16.63 -8.07
CA ALA A 307 6.54 -16.48 -8.24
C ALA A 307 6.22 -15.24 -9.10
N ILE A 308 5.15 -15.35 -9.88
CA ILE A 308 4.50 -14.25 -10.58
C ILE A 308 3.06 -14.22 -10.09
N GLN A 309 2.73 -13.17 -9.36
CA GLN A 309 1.40 -12.96 -8.78
C GLN A 309 0.67 -11.87 -9.56
N HIS A 310 -0.56 -12.17 -9.99
CA HIS A 310 -1.48 -11.18 -10.53
C HIS A 310 -2.67 -11.07 -9.56
N ILE A 311 -2.81 -9.92 -8.94
CA ILE A 311 -3.91 -9.63 -8.02
C ILE A 311 -4.83 -8.65 -8.71
N THR A 312 -6.03 -9.11 -9.07
CA THR A 312 -7.01 -8.34 -9.85
C THR A 312 -7.77 -7.31 -9.02
N HIS A 313 -7.87 -7.54 -7.70
CA HIS A 313 -8.54 -6.65 -6.75
C HIS A 313 -7.61 -6.36 -5.56
N ALA A 314 -6.48 -5.69 -5.85
CA ALA A 314 -5.46 -5.42 -4.85
C ALA A 314 -5.81 -4.24 -3.94
N LEU A 315 -6.51 -3.23 -4.47
CA LEU A 315 -6.99 -2.06 -3.73
C LEU A 315 -8.36 -1.62 -4.28
N PRO A 316 -9.24 -1.11 -3.41
CA PRO A 316 -10.46 -0.45 -3.86
C PRO A 316 -10.14 0.87 -4.57
N ILE A 317 -11.01 1.28 -5.48
CA ILE A 317 -10.89 2.58 -6.18
C ILE A 317 -11.27 3.70 -5.22
N SER A 318 -10.32 4.60 -4.97
CA SER A 318 -10.47 5.78 -4.09
C SER A 318 -10.36 7.07 -4.90
N SER A 319 -11.27 7.25 -5.87
CA SER A 319 -11.32 8.45 -6.72
C SER A 319 -11.64 9.71 -5.92
N SER A 320 -11.24 10.88 -6.43
CA SER A 320 -11.66 12.17 -5.90
C SER A 320 -13.18 12.30 -5.92
N GLY A 321 -13.74 12.99 -4.90
CA GLY A 321 -15.20 13.13 -4.73
C GLY A 321 -15.90 11.90 -4.11
N LYS A 322 -15.26 10.73 -4.07
CA LYS A 322 -15.78 9.58 -3.32
C LYS A 322 -15.62 9.84 -1.82
N ARG A 323 -16.66 9.56 -1.03
CA ARG A 323 -16.50 9.59 0.43
C ARG A 323 -15.53 8.52 0.88
N LEU A 324 -14.36 8.94 1.41
CA LEU A 324 -13.39 8.04 2.03
C LEU A 324 -13.72 7.73 3.51
N THR A 325 -14.89 8.15 3.95
CA THR A 325 -15.38 8.00 5.33
C THR A 325 -16.76 7.38 5.33
N ASN A 326 -17.00 6.38 4.49
CA ASN A 326 -18.22 5.63 4.58
C ASN A 326 -18.25 4.89 5.92
N LEU A 327 -19.26 5.23 6.72
CA LEU A 327 -19.60 4.38 7.86
C LEU A 327 -19.96 3.00 7.34
N PRO A 328 -19.74 1.95 8.14
CA PRO A 328 -20.22 0.62 7.82
C PRO A 328 -21.67 0.71 7.34
N ARG A 329 -21.98 0.07 6.20
CA ARG A 329 -23.36 0.04 5.73
C ARG A 329 -24.20 -0.67 6.76
N ASN A 330 -25.16 0.05 7.29
CA ASN A 330 -25.99 -0.39 8.35
C ASN A 330 -27.32 -0.89 7.76
N GLY A 331 -27.32 -2.10 7.20
CA GLY A 331 -28.55 -2.82 6.89
C GLY A 331 -29.30 -3.23 8.17
N GLU A 332 -30.56 -3.63 8.10
CA GLU A 332 -31.33 -4.02 9.29
C GLU A 332 -30.67 -5.17 10.04
N ASP A 333 -30.17 -6.17 9.33
CA ASP A 333 -29.64 -7.43 9.89
C ASP A 333 -28.19 -7.73 9.54
N THR A 334 -27.57 -6.90 8.69
CA THR A 334 -26.18 -7.09 8.26
C THR A 334 -25.43 -5.77 8.30
N ILE A 335 -24.21 -5.80 8.83
CA ILE A 335 -23.28 -4.68 8.80
C ILE A 335 -22.17 -5.03 7.80
N GLU A 336 -21.93 -4.16 6.82
CA GLU A 336 -20.82 -4.33 5.87
C GLU A 336 -19.63 -3.48 6.27
N CYS A 337 -18.44 -4.06 6.32
CA CYS A 337 -17.19 -3.37 6.65
C CYS A 337 -16.02 -3.86 5.77
N GLY A 338 -14.90 -3.17 5.86
CA GLY A 338 -13.68 -3.46 5.11
C GLY A 338 -12.98 -2.17 4.68
N ASP A 339 -11.83 -2.30 4.04
CA ASP A 339 -11.08 -1.17 3.50
C ASP A 339 -11.82 -0.46 2.36
N HIS A 340 -12.62 -1.19 1.58
CA HIS A 340 -13.49 -0.64 0.53
C HIS A 340 -14.56 0.32 1.07
N MET A 341 -14.89 0.24 2.36
CA MET A 341 -15.83 1.15 3.03
C MET A 341 -15.19 2.47 3.47
N LEU A 342 -13.87 2.50 3.62
CA LEU A 342 -13.11 3.68 4.05
C LEU A 342 -12.04 4.04 3.01
N HIS A 343 -10.91 3.39 3.05
CA HIS A 343 -9.82 3.55 2.08
C HIS A 343 -8.94 2.30 2.05
N GLY A 344 -8.35 2.01 0.89
CA GLY A 344 -7.51 0.83 0.65
C GLY A 344 -6.22 0.85 1.46
N SER A 345 -6.28 0.44 2.72
CA SER A 345 -5.12 0.25 3.60
C SER A 345 -5.46 -0.64 4.79
N VAL A 346 -4.44 -1.18 5.45
CA VAL A 346 -4.59 -1.91 6.73
C VAL A 346 -5.30 -1.05 7.78
N GLU A 347 -4.99 0.26 7.83
CA GLU A 347 -5.67 1.21 8.73
C GLU A 347 -7.16 1.30 8.41
N GLY A 348 -7.53 1.44 7.13
CA GLY A 348 -8.92 1.50 6.70
C GLY A 348 -9.69 0.24 7.06
N ALA A 349 -9.10 -0.94 6.86
CA ALA A 349 -9.70 -2.20 7.23
C ALA A 349 -9.94 -2.33 8.75
N ILE A 350 -8.93 -2.05 9.56
CA ILE A 350 -9.00 -2.15 11.03
C ILE A 350 -10.01 -1.15 11.60
N LEU A 351 -9.98 0.11 11.14
CA LEU A 351 -10.91 1.14 11.60
C LEU A 351 -12.35 0.82 11.21
N SER A 352 -12.59 0.33 10.00
CA SER A 352 -13.91 -0.11 9.55
C SER A 352 -14.42 -1.27 10.41
N GLY A 353 -13.59 -2.27 10.68
CA GLY A 353 -13.93 -3.38 11.57
C GLY A 353 -14.28 -2.92 12.99
N ARG A 354 -13.48 -2.01 13.57
CA ARG A 354 -13.77 -1.42 14.89
C ARG A 354 -15.12 -0.69 14.92
N ASN A 355 -15.39 0.14 13.91
CA ASN A 355 -16.66 0.86 13.84
C ASN A 355 -17.86 -0.10 13.72
N SER A 356 -17.71 -1.17 12.95
CA SER A 356 -18.73 -2.22 12.82
C SER A 356 -18.99 -2.96 14.14
N ALA A 357 -17.93 -3.26 14.88
CA ALA A 357 -18.05 -3.88 16.19
C ALA A 357 -18.80 -2.98 17.18
N LEU A 358 -18.54 -1.67 17.19
CA LEU A 358 -19.27 -0.72 18.04
C LEU A 358 -20.75 -0.64 17.68
N ILE A 359 -21.10 -0.63 16.38
CA ILE A 359 -22.50 -0.68 15.93
C ILE A 359 -23.17 -1.99 16.38
N ALA A 360 -22.47 -3.14 16.21
CA ALA A 360 -22.99 -4.44 16.60
C ALA A 360 -23.25 -4.50 18.11
N ILE A 361 -22.32 -4.06 18.96
CA ILE A 361 -22.49 -4.02 20.40
C ILE A 361 -23.72 -3.19 20.78
N ASN A 362 -23.87 -1.98 20.23
CA ASN A 362 -25.02 -1.13 20.54
C ASN A 362 -26.36 -1.77 20.15
N ARG A 363 -26.42 -2.47 19.03
CA ARG A 363 -27.63 -3.16 18.59
C ARG A 363 -28.00 -4.32 19.53
N LEU A 364 -27.00 -5.11 19.90
CA LEU A 364 -27.20 -6.32 20.73
C LEU A 364 -27.49 -5.98 22.20
N THR A 365 -27.01 -4.84 22.70
CA THR A 365 -27.23 -4.41 24.09
C THR A 365 -28.50 -3.60 24.31
N ASN A 366 -29.30 -3.30 23.25
CA ASN A 366 -30.48 -2.43 23.31
C ASN A 366 -30.23 -1.06 23.95
N ASN A 367 -28.98 -0.60 23.98
CA ASN A 367 -28.66 0.75 24.45
C ASN A 367 -29.07 1.76 23.36
N THR A 368 -30.29 2.27 23.50
CA THR A 368 -30.83 3.42 22.76
C THR A 368 -30.17 4.74 23.15
N GLU A 369 -29.19 4.73 24.05
CA GLU A 369 -28.32 5.88 24.26
C GLU A 369 -27.47 6.03 22.99
N THR A 370 -27.82 7.05 22.23
CA THR A 370 -27.09 7.54 21.07
C THR A 370 -25.59 7.52 21.44
N VAL A 371 -24.82 6.59 20.81
CA VAL A 371 -23.37 6.70 20.80
C VAL A 371 -23.01 7.92 20.00
N GLN A 372 -23.19 9.08 20.65
CA GLN A 372 -22.54 10.34 20.30
C GLN A 372 -21.11 10.39 20.87
N GLY A 373 -20.48 9.25 20.96
CA GLY A 373 -19.04 9.23 20.86
C GLY A 373 -18.73 9.50 19.37
N PRO A 374 -17.86 10.43 19.01
CA PRO A 374 -17.60 10.71 17.61
C PRO A 374 -17.16 9.40 16.97
N VAL A 375 -17.97 8.88 16.06
CA VAL A 375 -17.50 7.92 15.06
C VAL A 375 -16.31 8.63 14.46
N LYS A 376 -15.09 8.22 14.84
CA LYS A 376 -13.88 8.90 14.40
C LYS A 376 -13.86 8.81 12.90
N LYS A 377 -14.24 9.92 12.25
CA LYS A 377 -13.93 10.14 10.86
C LYS A 377 -12.41 10.09 10.77
N VAL A 378 -11.88 9.22 9.95
CA VAL A 378 -10.47 9.25 9.56
C VAL A 378 -10.35 10.16 8.36
#